data_f49826fdbf395082711037b7fbb3ded6
#
_entry.id   f49826fdbf395082711037b7fbb3ded6
#
_cell.length_a   1.000
_cell.length_b   1.000
_cell.length_c   1.000
_cell.angle_alpha   90.00
_cell.angle_beta   90.00
_cell.angle_gamma   90.00
#
_symmetry.space_group_name_H-M   'P 1'
#
loop_
_entity.id
_entity.type
_entity.pdbx_description
1 polymer ?
#
loop_
_entity_poly.entity_id
_entity_poly.type
_entity_poly.pdbx_seq_one_letter_code
_entity_poly.pdbx_strand_id
1 'polypeptide(L)'
;MKLTNRHGLPEPFVMFEEANKYSRGGAEISVTSLIDSPQIFRLKEQYSEELEEDVADRIFSILGTAVHAILETAEAPDTIVEERLYAEFGGKLIGGQIDLQTLHKNGTRTLTDYKTTSAATIRYNPEGKREWVNQLNLYAAIAR
;
A
#
# COMPACT_ATOMS: atom_id res chain seq x y z
N MET A 1 8.61 -9.97 -13.18
CA MET A 1 7.46 -10.79 -12.68
C MET A 1 6.47 -10.95 -13.82
N LYS A 2 6.07 -12.16 -14.12
CA LYS A 2 5.15 -12.53 -15.19
C LYS A 2 3.73 -12.70 -14.62
N LEU A 3 2.75 -12.05 -15.23
CA LEU A 3 1.35 -12.19 -14.86
C LEU A 3 0.72 -13.36 -15.64
N THR A 4 -0.08 -14.19 -14.95
CA THR A 4 -0.83 -15.30 -15.55
C THR A 4 -2.32 -15.14 -15.28
N ASN A 5 -3.16 -15.78 -16.09
CA ASN A 5 -4.61 -15.82 -15.91
C ASN A 5 -5.11 -17.27 -16.00
N ARG A 6 -4.71 -18.10 -15.04
CA ARG A 6 -4.99 -19.56 -15.03
C ARG A 6 -6.47 -19.84 -14.77
N HIS A 7 -7.16 -18.91 -14.12
CA HIS A 7 -8.59 -19.04 -13.78
C HIS A 7 -9.53 -18.43 -14.80
N GLY A 8 -9.00 -17.86 -15.90
CA GLY A 8 -9.81 -17.31 -16.98
C GLY A 8 -10.66 -16.10 -16.56
N LEU A 9 -10.12 -15.22 -15.71
CA LEU A 9 -10.80 -13.97 -15.38
C LEU A 9 -10.97 -13.11 -16.63
N PRO A 10 -12.01 -12.26 -16.67
CA PRO A 10 -12.22 -11.34 -17.79
C PRO A 10 -10.98 -10.48 -18.08
N GLU A 11 -10.70 -10.27 -19.36
CA GLU A 11 -9.53 -9.53 -19.84
C GLU A 11 -9.28 -8.17 -19.15
N PRO A 12 -10.31 -7.37 -18.79
CA PRO A 12 -10.10 -6.11 -18.08
C PRO A 12 -9.32 -6.24 -16.76
N PHE A 13 -9.40 -7.38 -16.05
CA PHE A 13 -8.61 -7.62 -14.84
C PHE A 13 -7.11 -7.74 -15.16
N VAL A 14 -6.79 -8.45 -16.25
CA VAL A 14 -5.41 -8.61 -16.73
C VAL A 14 -4.84 -7.26 -17.15
N MET A 15 -5.56 -6.54 -18.02
CA MET A 15 -5.17 -5.23 -18.51
C MET A 15 -4.96 -4.21 -17.38
N PHE A 16 -5.83 -4.24 -16.36
CA PHE A 16 -5.69 -3.36 -15.21
C PHE A 16 -4.38 -3.65 -14.45
N GLU A 17 -4.08 -4.91 -14.14
CA GLU A 17 -2.85 -5.27 -13.41
C GLU A 17 -1.58 -5.01 -14.23
N GLU A 18 -1.61 -5.21 -15.54
CA GLU A 18 -0.49 -4.86 -16.42
C GLU A 18 -0.23 -3.35 -16.47
N ALA A 19 -1.30 -2.55 -16.43
CA ALA A 19 -1.20 -1.09 -16.43
C ALA A 19 -0.88 -0.51 -15.05
N ASN A 20 -1.32 -1.18 -13.98
CA ASN A 20 -1.20 -0.71 -12.59
C ASN A 20 0.20 -0.98 -12.03
N LYS A 21 1.19 -0.25 -12.52
CA LYS A 21 2.55 -0.33 -12.00
C LYS A 21 2.68 0.49 -10.71
N TYR A 22 2.94 -0.19 -9.61
CA TYR A 22 3.27 0.48 -8.35
C TYR A 22 4.42 1.47 -8.53
N SER A 23 4.19 2.72 -8.15
CA SER A 23 5.20 3.77 -8.19
C SER A 23 5.72 4.10 -6.79
N ARG A 24 7.03 4.03 -6.59
CA ARG A 24 7.70 4.50 -5.37
C ARG A 24 7.79 6.04 -5.31
N GLY A 25 7.36 6.74 -6.38
CA GLY A 25 7.35 8.21 -6.44
C GLY A 25 8.73 8.85 -6.33
N GLY A 26 9.81 8.16 -6.61
CA GLY A 26 11.19 8.66 -6.48
C GLY A 26 11.91 8.21 -5.20
N ALA A 27 11.22 7.57 -4.24
CA ALA A 27 11.88 6.96 -3.09
C ALA A 27 12.72 5.73 -3.48
N GLU A 28 13.84 5.54 -2.80
CA GLU A 28 14.64 4.32 -2.94
C GLU A 28 13.92 3.11 -2.31
N ILE A 29 13.28 3.33 -1.18
CA ILE A 29 12.55 2.30 -0.42
C ILE A 29 11.16 2.82 -0.06
N SER A 30 10.13 2.01 -0.26
CA SER A 30 8.79 2.35 0.21
C SER A 30 8.57 1.88 1.66
N VAL A 31 7.69 2.58 2.39
CA VAL A 31 7.25 2.16 3.72
C VAL A 31 6.73 0.72 3.69
N THR A 32 5.95 0.35 2.69
CA THR A 32 5.43 -1.02 2.53
C THR A 32 6.54 -2.05 2.34
N SER A 33 7.65 -1.70 1.69
CA SER A 33 8.81 -2.59 1.55
C SER A 33 9.59 -2.76 2.86
N LEU A 34 9.56 -1.76 3.76
CA LEU A 34 10.22 -1.85 5.06
C LEU A 34 9.50 -2.74 6.07
N ILE A 35 8.20 -2.91 5.94
CA ILE A 35 7.42 -3.78 6.82
C ILE A 35 7.45 -5.25 6.39
N ASP A 36 7.84 -5.52 5.15
CA ASP A 36 8.06 -6.88 4.65
C ASP A 36 9.40 -7.45 5.18
N SER A 37 9.56 -8.75 5.09
CA SER A 37 10.84 -9.39 5.44
C SER A 37 11.95 -8.90 4.51
N PRO A 38 13.10 -8.40 5.03
CA PRO A 38 14.23 -7.99 4.19
C PRO A 38 14.74 -9.09 3.26
N GLN A 39 14.63 -10.34 3.70
CA GLN A 39 15.00 -11.50 2.88
C GLN A 39 14.03 -11.68 1.71
N ILE A 40 12.71 -11.59 1.97
CA ILE A 40 11.68 -11.69 0.92
C ILE A 40 11.83 -10.54 -0.07
N PHE A 41 12.07 -9.33 0.41
CA PHE A 41 12.30 -8.17 -0.45
C PHE A 41 13.48 -8.40 -1.41
N ARG A 42 14.64 -8.87 -0.89
CA ARG A 42 15.82 -9.17 -1.70
C ARG A 42 15.58 -10.28 -2.71
N LEU A 43 14.89 -11.35 -2.31
CA LEU A 43 14.55 -12.45 -3.21
C LEU A 43 13.59 -11.99 -4.33
N LYS A 44 12.61 -11.17 -4.01
CA LYS A 44 11.70 -10.59 -5.02
C LYS A 44 12.44 -9.70 -6.03
N GLU A 45 13.44 -8.94 -5.60
CA GLU A 45 14.28 -8.16 -6.51
C GLU A 45 15.18 -9.06 -7.38
N GLN A 46 15.86 -10.00 -6.75
CA GLN A 46 16.82 -10.88 -7.43
C GLN A 46 16.16 -11.78 -8.48
N TYR A 47 14.97 -12.31 -8.19
CA TYR A 47 14.25 -13.27 -9.04
C TYR A 47 13.02 -12.66 -9.71
N SER A 48 12.98 -11.34 -9.86
CA SER A 48 11.82 -10.61 -10.42
C SER A 48 11.36 -11.12 -11.78
N GLU A 49 12.29 -11.57 -12.63
CA GLU A 49 11.99 -12.10 -13.97
C GLU A 49 11.44 -13.55 -13.92
N GLU A 50 11.76 -14.29 -12.88
CA GLU A 50 11.35 -15.70 -12.71
C GLU A 50 10.02 -15.82 -11.94
N LEU A 51 9.62 -14.78 -11.21
CA LEU A 51 8.38 -14.80 -10.44
C LEU A 51 7.16 -14.73 -11.34
N GLU A 52 6.21 -15.63 -11.07
CA GLU A 52 4.87 -15.61 -11.68
C GLU A 52 3.83 -15.33 -10.59
N GLU A 53 2.81 -14.57 -10.94
CA GLU A 53 1.64 -14.30 -10.09
C GLU A 53 0.38 -14.40 -10.93
N ASP A 54 -0.69 -14.97 -10.37
CA ASP A 54 -1.96 -15.07 -11.08
C ASP A 54 -2.85 -13.87 -10.76
N VAL A 55 -3.57 -13.38 -11.79
CA VAL A 55 -4.50 -12.25 -11.63
C VAL A 55 -5.54 -12.51 -10.55
N ALA A 56 -5.95 -13.78 -10.36
CA ALA A 56 -6.91 -14.16 -9.34
C ALA A 56 -6.38 -13.90 -7.91
N ASP A 57 -5.07 -14.03 -7.69
CA ASP A 57 -4.43 -13.72 -6.40
C ASP A 57 -4.40 -12.22 -6.11
N ARG A 58 -4.61 -11.39 -7.15
CA ARG A 58 -4.61 -9.93 -7.09
C ARG A 58 -5.99 -9.29 -6.87
N ILE A 59 -7.05 -10.07 -6.80
CA ILE A 59 -8.44 -9.56 -6.69
C ILE A 59 -8.61 -8.58 -5.51
N PHE A 60 -8.07 -8.90 -4.34
CA PHE A 60 -8.15 -7.99 -3.18
C PHE A 60 -7.32 -6.71 -3.38
N SER A 61 -6.21 -6.77 -4.11
CA SER A 61 -5.41 -5.61 -4.49
C SER A 61 -6.20 -4.70 -5.45
N ILE A 62 -6.85 -5.29 -6.45
CA ILE A 62 -7.71 -4.57 -7.41
C ILE A 62 -8.86 -3.87 -6.68
N LEU A 63 -9.56 -4.58 -5.79
CA LEU A 63 -10.63 -4.01 -4.97
C LEU A 63 -10.09 -2.90 -4.06
N GLY A 64 -8.91 -3.08 -3.47
CA GLY A 64 -8.23 -2.06 -2.68
C GLY A 64 -8.03 -0.78 -3.49
N THR A 65 -7.42 -0.89 -4.66
CA THR A 65 -7.18 0.25 -5.55
C THR A 65 -8.47 0.96 -5.94
N ALA A 66 -9.56 0.22 -6.24
CA ALA A 66 -10.85 0.81 -6.55
C ALA A 66 -11.45 1.57 -5.37
N VAL A 67 -11.34 1.02 -4.15
CA VAL A 67 -11.81 1.69 -2.91
C VAL A 67 -11.02 2.96 -2.67
N HIS A 68 -9.68 2.93 -2.77
CA HIS A 68 -8.82 4.11 -2.63
C HIS A 68 -9.21 5.20 -3.65
N ALA A 69 -9.35 4.84 -4.93
CA ALA A 69 -9.76 5.78 -5.97
C ALA A 69 -11.12 6.45 -5.72
N ILE A 70 -12.07 5.73 -5.13
CA ILE A 70 -13.37 6.29 -4.73
C ILE A 70 -13.20 7.25 -3.55
N LEU A 71 -12.46 6.84 -2.51
CA LEU A 71 -12.30 7.63 -1.30
C LEU A 71 -11.43 8.88 -1.52
N GLU A 72 -10.48 8.82 -2.45
CA GLU A 72 -9.67 9.97 -2.87
C GLU A 72 -10.53 11.12 -3.42
N THR A 73 -11.69 10.82 -4.02
CA THR A 73 -12.62 11.83 -4.54
C THR A 73 -13.47 12.50 -3.45
N ALA A 74 -13.46 11.96 -2.24
CA ALA A 74 -14.27 12.47 -1.14
C ALA A 74 -13.56 13.62 -0.43
N GLU A 75 -13.93 14.85 -0.78
CA GLU A 75 -13.45 16.04 -0.08
C GLU A 75 -14.11 16.17 1.30
N ALA A 76 -13.29 16.20 2.35
CA ALA A 76 -13.75 16.47 3.71
C ALA A 76 -12.97 17.68 4.29
N PRO A 77 -13.60 18.52 5.11
CA PRO A 77 -12.91 19.64 5.77
C PRO A 77 -11.75 19.14 6.65
N ASP A 78 -10.68 19.91 6.70
CA ASP A 78 -9.51 19.64 7.53
C ASP A 78 -8.85 18.27 7.26
N THR A 79 -8.91 17.79 6.01
CA THR A 79 -8.25 16.55 5.60
C THR A 79 -7.28 16.74 4.45
N ILE A 80 -6.25 15.88 4.41
CA ILE A 80 -5.32 15.73 3.29
C ILE A 80 -5.41 14.27 2.82
N VAL A 81 -5.66 14.07 1.52
CA VAL A 81 -5.89 12.74 0.92
C VAL A 81 -4.69 12.36 0.06
N GLU A 82 -4.29 11.09 0.10
CA GLU A 82 -3.26 10.49 -0.77
C GLU A 82 -1.93 11.28 -0.81
N GLU A 83 -1.54 11.87 0.33
CA GLU A 83 -0.28 12.63 0.41
C GLU A 83 0.92 11.70 0.45
N ARG A 84 1.83 11.93 -0.48
CA ARG A 84 3.11 11.23 -0.52
C ARG A 84 4.19 12.03 0.21
N LEU A 85 4.74 11.44 1.25
CA LEU A 85 5.80 12.00 2.07
C LEU A 85 7.11 11.23 1.91
N TYR A 86 8.21 11.92 2.19
CA TYR A 86 9.55 11.37 2.10
C TYR A 86 10.36 11.75 3.33
N ALA A 87 11.20 10.84 3.79
CA ALA A 87 12.20 11.10 4.81
C ALA A 87 13.51 10.38 4.48
N GLU A 88 14.61 11.01 4.82
CA GLU A 88 15.91 10.37 4.73
C GLU A 88 16.21 9.61 6.02
N PHE A 89 16.55 8.32 5.89
CA PHE A 89 16.89 7.48 7.03
C PHE A 89 18.06 6.55 6.66
N GLY A 90 19.14 6.61 7.43
CA GLY A 90 20.33 5.79 7.17
C GLY A 90 20.96 6.01 5.78
N GLY A 91 20.89 7.23 5.25
CA GLY A 91 21.38 7.58 3.91
C GLY A 91 20.52 7.04 2.77
N LYS A 92 19.27 6.66 3.06
CA LYS A 92 18.27 6.18 2.08
C LYS A 92 17.01 7.05 2.11
N LEU A 93 16.51 7.39 0.93
CA LEU A 93 15.24 8.09 0.78
C LEU A 93 14.09 7.09 0.91
N ILE A 94 13.34 7.21 1.99
CA ILE A 94 12.15 6.40 2.27
C ILE A 94 10.92 7.21 1.88
N GLY A 95 9.98 6.59 1.18
CA GLY A 95 8.73 7.22 0.78
C GLY A 95 7.51 6.40 1.21
N GLY A 96 6.44 7.11 1.55
CA GLY A 96 5.14 6.52 1.83
C GLY A 96 4.02 7.42 1.37
N GLN A 97 2.93 6.84 0.92
CA GLN A 97 1.70 7.55 0.58
C GLN A 97 0.67 7.25 1.65
N ILE A 98 0.17 8.30 2.27
CA ILE A 98 -0.78 8.22 3.38
C ILE A 98 -2.18 8.47 2.80
N ASP A 99 -3.09 7.52 3.01
CA ASP A 99 -4.42 7.56 2.39
C ASP A 99 -5.22 8.78 2.87
N LEU A 100 -5.22 9.03 4.19
CA LEU A 100 -5.93 10.16 4.76
C LEU A 100 -5.21 10.72 6.00
N GLN A 101 -5.09 12.03 6.07
CA GLN A 101 -4.68 12.74 7.27
C GLN A 101 -5.80 13.68 7.70
N THR A 102 -6.22 13.59 8.95
CA THR A 102 -7.19 14.52 9.55
C THR A 102 -6.44 15.52 10.43
N LEU A 103 -6.59 16.80 10.15
CA LEU A 103 -5.95 17.89 10.88
C LEU A 103 -6.83 18.34 12.05
N HIS A 104 -6.28 18.39 13.25
CA HIS A 104 -7.01 18.82 14.43
C HIS A 104 -6.65 20.24 14.83
N LYS A 105 -7.59 20.97 15.43
CA LYS A 105 -7.40 22.37 15.89
C LYS A 105 -6.27 22.57 16.89
N ASN A 106 -5.88 21.52 17.59
CA ASN A 106 -4.75 21.52 18.52
C ASN A 106 -3.39 21.30 17.85
N GLY A 107 -3.34 21.24 16.52
CA GLY A 107 -2.12 21.02 15.73
C GLY A 107 -1.69 19.56 15.61
N THR A 108 -2.45 18.61 16.18
CA THR A 108 -2.20 17.18 15.95
C THR A 108 -2.81 16.68 14.66
N ARG A 109 -2.34 15.52 14.18
CA ARG A 109 -2.88 14.84 12.99
C ARG A 109 -3.26 13.41 13.35
N THR A 110 -4.37 12.93 12.79
CA THR A 110 -4.70 11.50 12.76
C THR A 110 -4.35 10.96 11.38
N LEU A 111 -3.57 9.89 11.32
CA LEU A 111 -3.24 9.18 10.09
C LEU A 111 -4.16 7.97 9.96
N THR A 112 -4.79 7.83 8.82
CA THR A 112 -5.68 6.70 8.50
C THR A 112 -5.16 6.01 7.25
N ASP A 113 -5.20 4.67 7.27
CA ASP A 113 -4.80 3.81 6.17
C ASP A 113 -5.93 2.80 5.91
N TYR A 114 -6.48 2.79 4.72
CA TYR A 114 -7.60 1.94 4.33
C TYR A 114 -7.12 0.54 3.95
N LYS A 115 -7.78 -0.48 4.49
CA LYS A 115 -7.41 -1.88 4.21
C LYS A 115 -8.61 -2.68 3.72
N THR A 116 -8.56 -3.09 2.46
CA THR A 116 -9.52 -4.06 1.91
C THR A 116 -9.06 -5.46 2.27
N THR A 117 -9.87 -6.17 3.05
CA THR A 117 -9.50 -7.49 3.55
C THR A 117 -10.72 -8.38 3.78
N SER A 118 -10.49 -9.68 4.00
CA SER A 118 -11.58 -10.62 4.31
C SER A 118 -12.09 -10.48 5.75
N ALA A 119 -13.37 -10.80 5.97
CA ALA A 119 -13.95 -10.84 7.31
C ALA A 119 -13.20 -11.82 8.25
N ALA A 120 -12.63 -12.90 7.69
CA ALA A 120 -11.81 -13.84 8.45
C ALA A 120 -10.56 -13.14 9.02
N THR A 121 -9.89 -12.29 8.23
CA THR A 121 -8.73 -11.53 8.69
C THR A 121 -9.05 -10.70 9.92
N ILE A 122 -10.18 -9.98 9.93
CA ILE A 122 -10.61 -9.17 11.08
C ILE A 122 -10.96 -10.05 12.27
N ARG A 123 -11.63 -11.19 12.05
CA ARG A 123 -11.99 -12.11 13.13
C ARG A 123 -10.77 -12.66 13.88
N TYR A 124 -9.69 -12.99 13.13
CA TYR A 124 -8.46 -13.55 13.71
C TYR A 124 -7.46 -12.48 14.16
N ASN A 125 -7.64 -11.24 13.76
CA ASN A 125 -6.79 -10.11 14.13
C ASN A 125 -7.66 -8.90 14.53
N PRO A 126 -8.39 -8.97 15.66
CA PRO A 126 -9.34 -7.91 16.04
C PRO A 126 -8.66 -6.56 16.30
N GLU A 127 -7.38 -6.55 16.65
CA GLU A 127 -6.58 -5.34 16.88
C GLU A 127 -5.82 -4.89 15.62
N GLY A 128 -6.09 -5.53 14.47
CA GLY A 128 -5.34 -5.32 13.23
C GLY A 128 -4.08 -6.19 13.15
N LYS A 129 -3.60 -6.39 11.92
CA LYS A 129 -2.34 -7.11 11.69
C LYS A 129 -1.15 -6.25 12.14
N ARG A 130 -0.10 -6.89 12.65
CA ARG A 130 1.14 -6.22 13.06
C ARG A 130 1.76 -5.37 11.94
N GLU A 131 1.66 -5.83 10.70
CA GLU A 131 2.15 -5.11 9.53
C GLU A 131 1.42 -3.78 9.34
N TRP A 132 0.12 -3.72 9.59
CA TRP A 132 -0.67 -2.48 9.49
C TRP A 132 -0.27 -1.46 10.56
N VAL A 133 -0.06 -1.94 11.80
CA VAL A 133 0.43 -1.10 12.91
C VAL A 133 1.83 -0.57 12.60
N ASN A 134 2.73 -1.41 12.08
CA ASN A 134 4.07 -1.00 11.70
C ASN A 134 4.04 0.04 10.57
N GLN A 135 3.15 -0.12 9.59
CA GLN A 135 2.97 0.83 8.50
C GLN A 135 2.56 2.22 9.02
N LEU A 136 1.54 2.29 9.88
CA LEU A 136 1.10 3.54 10.48
C LEU A 136 2.18 4.20 11.33
N ASN A 137 2.96 3.41 12.10
CA ASN A 137 4.09 3.95 12.86
C ASN A 137 5.18 4.54 11.98
N LEU A 138 5.49 3.90 10.84
CA LEU A 138 6.44 4.45 9.87
C LEU A 138 5.89 5.71 9.21
N TYR A 139 4.61 5.74 8.85
CA TYR A 139 3.97 6.96 8.33
C TYR A 139 4.04 8.09 9.36
N ALA A 140 3.75 7.83 10.62
CA ALA A 140 3.88 8.83 11.68
C ALA A 140 5.34 9.33 11.86
N ALA A 141 6.33 8.49 11.60
CA ALA A 141 7.73 8.88 11.67
C ALA A 141 8.15 9.79 10.51
N ILE A 142 7.66 9.56 9.29
CA ILE A 142 7.99 10.39 8.11
C ILE A 142 7.13 11.65 8.00
N ALA A 143 5.99 11.71 8.69
CA ALA A 143 5.08 12.88 8.72
C ALA A 143 5.47 13.95 9.75
N ARG A 144 6.55 13.74 10.50
CA ARG A 144 7.09 14.70 11.50
C ARG A 144 7.96 15.75 10.81
#